data_801b9eaa93b21ae887b1711a94256ea3
#
_entry.id   801b9eaa93b21ae887b1711a94256ea3
#
_cell.length_a   1.000
_cell.length_b   1.000
_cell.length_c   1.000
_cell.angle_alpha   90.00
_cell.angle_beta   90.00
_cell.angle_gamma   90.00
#
_symmetry.space_group_name_H-M   'P 1'
#
loop_
_entity.id
_entity.type
_entity.pdbx_description
1 polymer ?
#
loop_
_entity_poly.entity_id
_entity_poly.type
_entity_poly.pdbx_seq_one_letter_code
_entity_poly.pdbx_strand_id
1 'polypeptide(L)'
;MRSATAYEIYKDDPRFEVDSAGTDRTAKSVLEEWHLEWADAIVVMEKYHRNKIRERFPTRYEKKPIVCLYIEDIYDYMQPELIAILKEKFEDVYRRGLL
;
A
#
# COMPACT_ATOMS: atom_id res chain seq x y z
N MET A 1 -2.12 10.71 -0.43
CA MET A 1 -3.00 10.73 0.75
C MET A 1 -3.56 9.37 1.12
N ARG A 2 -3.80 8.51 0.13
CA ARG A 2 -4.34 7.17 0.37
C ARG A 2 -3.42 6.30 1.22
N SER A 3 -2.16 6.18 0.86
CA SER A 3 -1.20 5.35 1.62
C SER A 3 -0.93 5.91 3.01
N ALA A 4 -0.85 7.23 3.15
CA ALA A 4 -0.68 7.86 4.45
C ALA A 4 -1.91 7.64 5.35
N THR A 5 -3.11 7.67 4.78
CA THR A 5 -4.34 7.36 5.52
C THR A 5 -4.36 5.89 5.96
N ALA A 6 -4.00 4.97 5.07
CA ALA A 6 -3.93 3.55 5.40
C ALA A 6 -2.92 3.28 6.53
N TYR A 7 -1.75 3.93 6.47
CA TYR A 7 -0.76 3.84 7.53
C TYR A 7 -1.34 4.31 8.86
N GLU A 8 -2.00 5.45 8.88
CA GLU A 8 -2.57 6.02 10.10
C GLU A 8 -3.65 5.11 10.71
N ILE A 9 -4.46 4.47 9.87
CA ILE A 9 -5.50 3.54 10.33
C ILE A 9 -4.88 2.30 11.00
N TYR A 10 -3.81 1.76 10.44
CA TYR A 10 -3.31 0.43 10.82
C TYR A 10 -2.00 0.44 11.61
N LYS A 11 -1.39 1.59 11.86
CA LYS A 11 -0.08 1.66 12.54
C LYS A 11 -0.08 1.06 13.94
N ASP A 12 -1.21 1.10 14.63
CA ASP A 12 -1.35 0.56 15.99
C ASP A 12 -2.09 -0.78 16.04
N ASP A 13 -2.40 -1.35 14.88
CA ASP A 13 -3.10 -2.64 14.80
C ASP A 13 -2.08 -3.77 15.06
N PRO A 14 -2.33 -4.61 16.10
CA PRO A 14 -1.36 -5.66 16.47
C PRO A 14 -1.19 -6.75 15.40
N ARG A 15 -2.08 -6.83 14.40
CA ARG A 15 -1.95 -7.80 13.32
C ARG A 15 -0.85 -7.44 12.32
N PHE A 16 -0.45 -6.16 12.25
CA PHE A 16 0.42 -5.67 11.19
C PHE A 16 1.53 -4.77 11.70
N GLU A 17 2.67 -4.83 11.04
CA GLU A 17 3.67 -3.77 11.05
C GLU A 17 3.56 -3.08 9.69
N VAL A 18 3.24 -1.79 9.68
CA VAL A 18 2.98 -1.06 8.45
C VAL A 18 3.98 0.06 8.22
N ASP A 19 4.27 0.30 6.96
CA ASP A 19 5.02 1.47 6.51
C ASP A 19 4.39 1.95 5.20
N SER A 20 4.58 3.21 4.87
CA SER A 20 4.08 3.76 3.62
C SER A 20 5.18 4.48 2.87
N ALA A 21 5.13 4.38 1.54
CA ALA A 21 6.10 5.04 0.68
C ALA A 21 5.44 5.37 -0.66
N GLY A 22 5.97 6.39 -1.34
CA GLY A 22 5.49 6.79 -2.66
C GLY A 22 6.28 6.13 -3.77
N THR A 23 5.63 5.82 -4.87
CA THR A 23 6.28 5.29 -6.07
C THR A 23 6.93 6.37 -6.92
N ASP A 24 6.59 7.62 -6.69
CA ASP A 24 7.16 8.78 -7.39
C ASP A 24 8.42 9.22 -6.66
N ARG A 25 9.47 9.55 -7.42
CA ARG A 25 10.75 10.02 -6.86
C ARG A 25 10.63 11.34 -6.11
N THR A 26 9.58 12.11 -6.37
CA THR A 26 9.30 13.36 -5.67
C THR A 26 8.49 13.18 -4.40
N ALA A 27 8.09 11.95 -4.08
CA ALA A 27 7.34 11.64 -2.86
C ALA A 27 8.17 11.97 -1.62
N LYS A 28 7.50 12.37 -0.55
CA LYS A 28 8.14 12.72 0.72
C LYS A 28 8.88 11.52 1.32
N SER A 29 8.32 10.33 1.18
CA SER A 29 8.97 9.08 1.56
C SER A 29 8.96 8.16 0.33
N VAL A 30 10.09 8.07 -0.34
CA VAL A 30 10.21 7.33 -1.61
C VAL A 30 10.37 5.85 -1.33
N LEU A 31 9.68 5.03 -2.12
CA LEU A 31 9.82 3.58 -2.07
C LEU A 31 11.25 3.18 -2.46
N GLU A 32 11.89 2.41 -1.60
CA GLU A 32 13.25 1.91 -1.79
C GLU A 32 13.28 0.39 -1.72
N GLU A 33 14.38 -0.20 -2.16
CA GLU A 33 14.55 -1.65 -2.18
C GLU A 33 14.36 -2.29 -0.81
N TRP A 34 14.82 -1.63 0.26
CA TRP A 34 14.68 -2.18 1.60
C TRP A 34 13.22 -2.33 2.05
N HIS A 35 12.31 -1.48 1.55
CA HIS A 35 10.88 -1.64 1.82
C HIS A 35 10.38 -2.98 1.29
N LEU A 36 10.81 -3.35 0.08
CA LEU A 36 10.40 -4.60 -0.55
C LEU A 36 10.99 -5.81 0.15
N GLU A 37 12.19 -5.69 0.69
CA GLU A 37 12.81 -6.76 1.47
C GLU A 37 12.15 -6.94 2.82
N TRP A 38 11.80 -5.82 3.47
CA TRP A 38 11.18 -5.83 4.78
C TRP A 38 9.73 -6.35 4.74
N ALA A 39 8.95 -5.97 3.74
CA ALA A 39 7.53 -6.27 3.68
C ALA A 39 7.26 -7.75 3.38
N ASP A 40 6.25 -8.31 4.03
CA ASP A 40 5.72 -9.63 3.68
C ASP A 40 4.75 -9.54 2.51
N ALA A 41 4.06 -8.41 2.40
CA ALA A 41 3.14 -8.12 1.30
C ALA A 41 3.16 -6.63 1.00
N ILE A 42 2.85 -6.28 -0.23
CA ILE A 42 2.83 -4.90 -0.70
C ILE A 42 1.40 -4.59 -1.12
N VAL A 43 0.87 -3.49 -0.59
CA VAL A 43 -0.48 -3.04 -0.93
C VAL A 43 -0.36 -1.73 -1.71
N VAL A 44 -0.94 -1.71 -2.90
CA VAL A 44 -0.97 -0.53 -3.76
C VAL A 44 -2.40 -0.08 -3.99
N MET A 45 -2.58 1.19 -4.31
CA MET A 45 -3.91 1.78 -4.47
C MET A 45 -4.40 1.72 -5.91
N GLU A 46 -3.49 1.71 -6.87
CA GLU A 46 -3.83 1.69 -8.29
C GLU A 46 -2.85 0.81 -9.06
N LYS A 47 -3.31 0.32 -10.21
CA LYS A 47 -2.51 -0.57 -11.05
C LYS A 47 -1.18 0.05 -11.51
N TYR A 48 -1.14 1.35 -11.76
CA TYR A 48 0.10 1.99 -12.19
C TYR A 48 1.18 1.98 -11.12
N HIS A 49 0.82 1.97 -9.83
CA HIS A 49 1.78 1.81 -8.75
C HIS A 49 2.49 0.47 -8.85
N ARG A 50 1.75 -0.60 -9.12
CA ARG A 50 2.31 -1.93 -9.32
C ARG A 50 3.26 -1.94 -10.52
N ASN A 51 2.87 -1.29 -11.60
CA ASN A 51 3.70 -1.23 -12.80
C ASN A 51 5.02 -0.47 -12.53
N LYS A 52 4.97 0.62 -11.76
CA LYS A 52 6.19 1.35 -11.36
C LYS A 52 7.11 0.52 -10.50
N ILE A 53 6.57 -0.28 -9.59
CA ILE A 53 7.36 -1.19 -8.77
C ILE A 53 8.06 -2.23 -9.66
N ARG A 54 7.36 -2.79 -10.62
CA ARG A 54 7.94 -3.74 -11.58
C ARG A 54 9.06 -3.13 -12.41
N GLU A 55 8.91 -1.89 -12.84
CA GLU A 55 9.95 -1.18 -13.61
C GLU A 55 11.19 -0.91 -12.78
N ARG A 56 11.02 -0.45 -11.54
CA ARG A 56 12.14 -0.05 -10.70
C ARG A 56 12.83 -1.22 -10.01
N PHE A 57 12.08 -2.29 -9.71
CA PHE A 57 12.58 -3.42 -8.94
C PHE A 57 12.14 -4.74 -9.56
N PRO A 58 12.57 -5.02 -10.81
CA PRO A 58 12.02 -6.14 -11.58
C PRO A 58 12.29 -7.52 -10.98
N THR A 59 13.34 -7.65 -10.17
CA THR A 59 13.68 -8.94 -9.53
C THR A 59 13.08 -9.10 -8.14
N ARG A 60 12.61 -8.01 -7.52
CA ARG A 60 12.11 -8.06 -6.15
C ARG A 60 10.61 -8.30 -6.05
N TYR A 61 9.81 -7.71 -6.97
CA TYR A 61 8.37 -7.84 -6.87
C TYR A 61 7.87 -9.28 -7.03
N GLU A 62 8.63 -10.12 -7.75
CA GLU A 62 8.26 -11.52 -7.99
C GLU A 62 8.24 -12.37 -6.71
N LYS A 63 8.95 -11.94 -5.69
CA LYS A 63 9.08 -12.67 -4.43
C LYS A 63 8.02 -12.32 -3.39
N LYS A 64 7.28 -11.24 -3.61
CA LYS A 64 6.31 -10.72 -2.65
C LYS A 64 4.96 -10.52 -3.33
N PRO A 65 3.85 -10.85 -2.65
CA PRO A 65 2.53 -10.52 -3.21
C PRO A 65 2.32 -9.02 -3.26
N ILE A 66 1.80 -8.54 -4.38
CA ILE A 66 1.39 -7.15 -4.55
C ILE A 66 -0.11 -7.15 -4.74
N VAL A 67 -0.82 -6.55 -3.80
CA VAL A 67 -2.28 -6.48 -3.79
C VAL A 67 -2.71 -5.07 -4.15
N CYS A 68 -3.57 -4.93 -5.15
CA CYS A 68 -4.12 -3.64 -5.56
C CYS A 68 -5.53 -3.47 -5.00
N LEU A 69 -5.78 -2.35 -4.34
CA LEU A 69 -7.08 -2.05 -3.76
C LEU A 69 -8.01 -1.29 -4.71
N TYR A 70 -7.48 -0.73 -5.80
CA TYR A 70 -8.26 0.02 -6.79
C TYR A 70 -9.06 1.16 -6.16
N ILE A 71 -8.38 2.02 -5.40
CA ILE A 71 -8.97 3.21 -4.79
C ILE A 71 -8.51 4.45 -5.55
N GLU A 72 -9.44 5.21 -6.10
CA GLU A 72 -9.14 6.45 -6.83
C GLU A 72 -8.56 7.53 -5.91
N ASP A 73 -7.73 8.41 -6.47
CA ASP A 73 -7.10 9.51 -5.74
C ASP A 73 -7.97 10.77 -5.74
N ILE A 74 -9.16 10.65 -5.15
CA ILE A 74 -10.16 11.73 -5.09
C ILE A 74 -10.50 12.14 -3.66
N TYR A 75 -9.77 11.62 -2.68
CA TYR A 75 -10.03 11.84 -1.26
C TYR A 75 -8.92 12.63 -0.60
N ASP A 76 -9.28 13.41 0.42
CA ASP A 76 -8.31 14.07 1.27
C ASP A 76 -7.77 13.12 2.35
N TYR A 77 -6.65 13.51 2.94
CA TYR A 77 -6.03 12.75 4.03
C TYR A 77 -7.04 12.57 5.19
N MET A 78 -7.21 11.32 5.61
CA MET A 78 -8.13 10.94 6.70
C MET A 78 -9.60 11.32 6.46
N GLN A 79 -9.97 11.57 5.20
CA GLN A 79 -11.37 11.82 4.86
C GLN A 79 -12.22 10.59 5.25
N PRO A 80 -13.39 10.78 5.91
CA PRO A 80 -14.20 9.65 6.39
C PRO A 80 -14.55 8.63 5.32
N GLU A 81 -14.87 9.06 4.10
CA GLU A 81 -15.17 8.16 2.99
C GLU A 81 -13.96 7.31 2.59
N LEU A 82 -12.76 7.90 2.62
CA LEU A 82 -11.52 7.16 2.35
C LEU A 82 -11.23 6.13 3.43
N ILE A 83 -11.41 6.50 4.70
CA ILE A 83 -11.23 5.58 5.82
C ILE A 83 -12.16 4.38 5.68
N ALA A 84 -13.43 4.62 5.35
CA ALA A 84 -14.42 3.56 5.20
C ALA A 84 -14.06 2.60 4.06
N ILE A 85 -13.68 3.12 2.89
CA ILE A 85 -13.36 2.28 1.74
C ILE A 85 -12.04 1.52 1.93
N LEU A 86 -11.06 2.14 2.60
CA LEU A 86 -9.80 1.48 2.93
C LEU A 86 -10.03 0.30 3.86
N LYS A 87 -10.79 0.50 4.92
CA LYS A 87 -11.11 -0.58 5.87
C LYS A 87 -11.85 -1.71 5.18
N GLU A 88 -12.86 -1.39 4.37
CA GLU A 88 -13.62 -2.41 3.66
C GLU A 88 -12.73 -3.26 2.75
N LYS A 89 -11.94 -2.63 1.90
CA LYS A 89 -11.09 -3.32 0.94
C LYS A 89 -9.92 -4.04 1.60
N PHE A 90 -9.29 -3.41 2.58
CA PHE A 90 -8.14 -4.00 3.28
C PHE A 90 -8.57 -5.22 4.09
N GLU A 91 -9.68 -5.13 4.83
CA GLU A 91 -10.18 -6.27 5.59
C GLU A 91 -10.63 -7.41 4.69
N ASP A 92 -11.16 -7.10 3.50
CA ASP A 92 -11.52 -8.12 2.51
C ASP A 92 -10.30 -8.90 2.06
N VAL A 93 -9.22 -8.21 1.66
CA VAL A 93 -8.01 -8.92 1.22
C VAL A 93 -7.34 -9.68 2.35
N TYR A 94 -7.41 -9.17 3.57
CA TYR A 94 -6.92 -9.89 4.74
C TYR A 94 -7.70 -11.19 4.97
N ARG A 95 -9.02 -11.13 4.95
CA ARG A 95 -9.88 -12.32 5.12
C ARG A 95 -9.65 -13.35 4.02
N ARG A 96 -9.31 -12.91 2.82
CA ARG A 96 -9.03 -13.79 1.68
C ARG A 96 -7.64 -14.40 1.72
N GLY A 97 -6.84 -14.07 2.71
CA GLY A 97 -5.51 -14.62 2.87
C GLY A 97 -4.46 -14.04 1.91
N LEU A 98 -4.70 -12.85 1.37
CA LEU A 98 -3.79 -12.20 0.43
C LEU A 98 -2.71 -11.36 1.12
N LEU A 99 -2.81 -11.18 2.41
CA LEU A 99 -1.83 -10.44 3.22
C LEU A 99 -1.11 -11.33 4.20
#